data_7cd7ba7eb07adb189bd2e02fa9ddef02
#
_entry.id   7cd7ba7eb07adb189bd2e02fa9ddef02
#
_cell.length_a   1.000
_cell.length_b   1.000
_cell.length_c   1.000
_cell.angle_alpha   90.00
_cell.angle_beta   90.00
_cell.angle_gamma   90.00
#
_symmetry.space_group_name_H-M   'P 1'
#
loop_
_entity.id
_entity.type
_entity.pdbx_description
1 polymer ?
#
loop_
_entity_poly.entity_id
_entity_poly.type
_entity_poly.pdbx_seq_one_letter_code
_entity_poly.pdbx_strand_id
1 'polypeptide(L)'
;MAPLKQEIRNEAERGIIVQTLVDWGLEWMPLREVKLQLIRRVGYMIEETQVEYHVRYLERAGYAETKTLRAKEIGLELKAARGTAKAVDLVEGRSAPDPAVAF
;
A
#
# COMPACT_ATOMS: atom_id res chain seq x y z
N MET A 1 11.38 -22.06 -7.08
CA MET A 1 11.93 -21.67 -5.80
C MET A 1 10.99 -20.71 -5.10
N ALA A 2 10.50 -21.10 -3.94
CA ALA A 2 9.51 -20.32 -3.20
C ALA A 2 9.94 -18.90 -2.85
N PRO A 3 11.20 -18.63 -2.37
CA PRO A 3 11.61 -17.27 -2.01
C PRO A 3 11.51 -16.27 -3.19
N LEU A 4 11.93 -16.69 -4.38
CA LEU A 4 11.89 -15.83 -5.56
C LEU A 4 10.45 -15.49 -5.95
N LYS A 5 9.54 -16.47 -5.90
CA LYS A 5 8.12 -16.23 -6.17
C LYS A 5 7.51 -15.27 -5.17
N GLN A 6 7.87 -15.42 -3.90
CA GLN A 6 7.36 -14.53 -2.85
C GLN A 6 7.86 -13.11 -3.03
N GLU A 7 9.11 -12.92 -3.42
CA GLU A 7 9.67 -11.61 -3.70
C GLU A 7 8.97 -10.93 -4.88
N ILE A 8 8.72 -11.67 -5.95
CA ILE A 8 7.99 -11.15 -7.11
C ILE A 8 6.58 -10.74 -6.72
N ARG A 9 5.89 -11.55 -5.92
CA ARG A 9 4.57 -11.21 -5.42
C ARG A 9 4.60 -9.96 -4.54
N ASN A 10 5.57 -9.86 -3.65
CA ASN A 10 5.72 -8.71 -2.76
C ASN A 10 5.92 -7.42 -3.56
N GLU A 11 6.77 -7.46 -4.57
CA GLU A 11 7.01 -6.30 -5.45
C GLU A 11 5.74 -5.88 -6.17
N ALA A 12 5.00 -6.84 -6.71
CA ALA A 12 3.74 -6.59 -7.42
C ALA A 12 2.66 -6.06 -6.47
N GLU A 13 2.53 -6.64 -5.29
CA GLU A 13 1.56 -6.20 -4.28
C GLU A 13 1.86 -4.78 -3.82
N ARG A 14 3.12 -4.44 -3.60
CA ARG A 14 3.53 -3.07 -3.25
C ARG A 14 3.20 -2.09 -4.37
N GLY A 15 3.44 -2.46 -5.61
CA GLY A 15 3.09 -1.64 -6.77
C GLY A 15 1.60 -1.33 -6.84
N ILE A 16 0.76 -2.33 -6.61
CA ILE A 16 -0.69 -2.16 -6.58
C ILE A 16 -1.10 -1.25 -5.43
N ILE A 17 -0.51 -1.41 -4.24
CA ILE A 17 -0.81 -0.55 -3.09
C ILE A 17 -0.46 0.91 -3.40
N VAL A 18 0.74 1.16 -3.93
CA VAL A 18 1.16 2.52 -4.28
C VAL A 18 0.19 3.13 -5.30
N GLN A 19 -0.13 2.40 -6.35
CA GLN A 19 -1.08 2.86 -7.36
C GLN A 19 -2.45 3.16 -6.74
N THR A 20 -2.92 2.30 -5.86
CA THR A 20 -4.20 2.46 -5.17
C THR A 20 -4.22 3.73 -4.34
N LEU A 21 -3.16 3.98 -3.56
CA LEU A 21 -3.06 5.17 -2.72
C LEU A 21 -3.00 6.45 -3.55
N VAL A 22 -2.28 6.43 -4.66
CA VAL A 22 -2.19 7.57 -5.58
C VAL A 22 -3.55 7.84 -6.24
N ASP A 23 -4.23 6.79 -6.72
CA ASP A 23 -5.54 6.90 -7.34
C ASP A 23 -6.61 7.38 -6.34
N TRP A 24 -6.43 7.12 -5.07
CA TRP A 24 -7.31 7.59 -4.00
C TRP A 24 -7.19 9.10 -3.75
N GLY A 25 -6.22 9.77 -4.38
CA GLY A 25 -6.07 11.22 -4.30
C GLY A 25 -5.25 11.71 -3.11
N LEU A 26 -4.37 10.87 -2.59
CA LEU A 26 -3.50 11.17 -1.44
C LEU A 26 -4.26 11.46 -0.14
N GLU A 27 -5.49 11.00 -0.03
CA GLU A 27 -6.27 11.07 1.19
C GLU A 27 -6.10 9.82 2.03
N TRP A 28 -6.45 9.91 3.29
CA TRP A 28 -6.35 8.79 4.21
C TRP A 28 -7.30 7.67 3.82
N MET A 29 -6.74 6.48 3.63
CA MET A 29 -7.47 5.29 3.26
C MET A 29 -7.30 4.24 4.36
N PRO A 30 -8.40 3.73 4.94
CA PRO A 30 -8.29 2.66 5.94
C PRO A 30 -7.57 1.43 5.35
N LEU A 31 -6.72 0.78 6.15
CA LEU A 31 -5.95 -0.37 5.66
C LEU A 31 -6.84 -1.53 5.21
N ARG A 32 -8.01 -1.69 5.82
CA ARG A 32 -8.98 -2.71 5.36
C ARG A 32 -9.46 -2.44 3.94
N GLU A 33 -9.58 -1.17 3.56
CA GLU A 33 -9.95 -0.81 2.19
C GLU A 33 -8.77 -1.04 1.23
N VAL A 34 -7.55 -0.73 1.67
CA VAL A 34 -6.34 -1.07 0.91
C VAL A 34 -6.30 -2.57 0.65
N LYS A 35 -6.58 -3.38 1.67
CA LYS A 35 -6.64 -4.84 1.55
C LYS A 35 -7.68 -5.29 0.51
N LEU A 36 -8.89 -4.74 0.57
CA LEU A 36 -9.95 -5.08 -0.37
C LEU A 36 -9.56 -4.75 -1.81
N GLN A 37 -9.00 -3.57 -2.04
CA GLN A 37 -8.55 -3.16 -3.37
C GLN A 37 -7.43 -4.07 -3.87
N LEU A 38 -6.49 -4.43 -2.99
CA LEU A 38 -5.40 -5.33 -3.35
C LEU A 38 -5.92 -6.71 -3.74
N ILE A 39 -6.81 -7.28 -2.93
CA ILE A 39 -7.40 -8.60 -3.21
C ILE A 39 -8.15 -8.60 -4.55
N ARG A 40 -8.90 -7.56 -4.84
CA ARG A 40 -9.61 -7.42 -6.12
C ARG A 40 -8.67 -7.43 -7.32
N ARG A 41 -7.48 -6.83 -7.16
CA ARG A 41 -6.51 -6.74 -8.24
C ARG A 41 -5.71 -8.02 -8.44
N VAL A 42 -5.29 -8.66 -7.35
CA VAL A 42 -4.45 -9.86 -7.43
C VAL A 42 -5.26 -11.14 -7.62
N GLY A 43 -6.53 -11.17 -7.19
CA GLY A 43 -7.40 -12.33 -7.34
C GLY A 43 -7.13 -13.45 -6.35
N TYR A 44 -6.35 -13.23 -5.30
CA TYR A 44 -6.13 -14.21 -4.24
C TYR A 44 -6.20 -13.54 -2.87
N MET A 45 -6.42 -14.34 -1.82
CA MET A 45 -6.52 -13.82 -0.45
C MET A 45 -5.19 -13.33 0.07
N ILE A 46 -5.24 -12.18 0.73
CA ILE A 46 -4.08 -11.57 1.38
C ILE A 46 -4.45 -11.28 2.82
N GLU A 47 -3.59 -11.67 3.74
CA GLU A 47 -3.81 -11.44 5.16
C GLU A 47 -3.57 -9.96 5.52
N GLU A 48 -4.26 -9.49 6.54
CA GLU A 48 -4.11 -8.14 7.04
C GLU A 48 -2.68 -7.83 7.45
N THR A 49 -2.00 -8.80 8.07
CA THR A 49 -0.60 -8.68 8.46
C THR A 49 0.32 -8.46 7.26
N GLN A 50 0.01 -9.06 6.12
CA GLN A 50 0.78 -8.87 4.89
C GLN A 50 0.58 -7.45 4.34
N VAL A 51 -0.64 -6.93 4.39
CA VAL A 51 -0.92 -5.54 4.01
C VAL A 51 -0.15 -4.57 4.91
N GLU A 52 -0.19 -4.79 6.22
CA GLU A 52 0.57 -3.97 7.18
C GLU A 52 2.08 -4.03 6.92
N TYR A 53 2.60 -5.20 6.59
CA TYR A 53 4.00 -5.37 6.22
C TYR A 53 4.37 -4.51 5.02
N HIS A 54 3.58 -4.56 3.97
CA HIS A 54 3.80 -3.76 2.76
C HIS A 54 3.69 -2.27 3.03
N VAL A 55 2.67 -1.85 3.76
CA VAL A 55 2.47 -0.43 4.08
C VAL A 55 3.63 0.11 4.92
N ARG A 56 4.11 -0.68 5.86
CA ARG A 56 5.28 -0.30 6.68
C ARG A 56 6.53 -0.17 5.82
N TYR A 57 6.73 -1.08 4.88
CA TYR A 57 7.83 -0.98 3.92
C TYR A 57 7.74 0.31 3.10
N LEU A 58 6.56 0.60 2.56
CA LEU A 58 6.31 1.79 1.75
C LEU A 58 6.49 3.07 2.56
N GLU A 59 6.11 3.07 3.82
CA GLU A 59 6.33 4.20 4.73
C GLU A 59 7.82 4.48 4.90
N ARG A 60 8.62 3.45 5.14
CA ARG A 60 10.07 3.58 5.27
C ARG A 60 10.73 4.08 3.99
N ALA A 61 10.20 3.67 2.86
CA ALA A 61 10.70 4.10 1.55
C ALA A 61 10.23 5.51 1.17
N GLY A 62 9.31 6.09 1.94
CA GLY A 62 8.80 7.44 1.69
C GLY A 62 7.61 7.52 0.76
N TYR A 63 7.01 6.39 0.35
CA TYR A 63 5.87 6.36 -0.55
C TYR A 63 4.53 6.46 0.16
N ALA A 64 4.50 6.23 1.46
CA ALA A 64 3.28 6.27 2.24
C ALA A 64 3.49 6.91 3.60
N GLU A 65 2.43 7.45 4.15
CA GLU A 65 2.34 7.87 5.54
C GLU A 65 1.22 7.06 6.19
N THR A 66 1.33 6.83 7.49
CA THR A 66 0.32 6.08 8.25
C THR A 66 -0.14 6.85 9.46
N LYS A 67 -1.38 6.59 9.88
CA LYS A 67 -1.89 7.08 11.16
C LYS A 67 -3.05 6.22 11.63
N THR A 68 -3.46 6.42 12.89
CA THR A 68 -4.69 5.84 13.43
C THR A 68 -5.81 6.86 13.33
N LEU A 69 -6.90 6.47 12.69
CA LEU A 69 -8.13 7.25 12.65
C LEU A 69 -9.01 6.82 13.83
N ARG A 70 -9.52 7.77 14.58
CA ARG A 70 -10.37 7.49 15.74
C ARG A 70 -11.77 8.03 15.51
N ALA A 71 -12.75 7.14 15.59
CA ALA A 71 -14.16 7.52 15.63
C ALA A 71 -14.63 7.42 17.08
N LYS A 72 -14.51 8.51 17.82
CA LYS A 72 -14.81 8.57 19.27
C LYS A 72 -16.24 8.13 19.59
N GLU A 73 -17.18 8.46 18.73
CA GLU A 73 -18.61 8.20 18.91
C GLU A 73 -18.94 6.72 18.96
N ILE A 74 -18.15 5.88 18.28
CA ILE A 74 -18.36 4.44 18.22
C ILE A 74 -17.21 3.64 18.80
N GLY A 75 -16.24 4.33 19.43
CA GLY A 75 -15.08 3.68 20.03
C GLY A 75 -14.19 2.92 19.06
N LEU A 76 -14.20 3.28 17.78
CA LEU A 76 -13.47 2.56 16.75
C LEU A 76 -12.15 3.24 16.44
N GLU A 77 -11.09 2.44 16.36
CA GLU A 77 -9.78 2.87 15.87
C GLU A 77 -9.48 2.12 14.58
N LEU A 78 -9.10 2.86 13.55
CA LEU A 78 -8.74 2.31 12.25
C LEU A 78 -7.35 2.79 11.84
N LYS A 79 -6.50 1.87 11.46
CA LYS A 79 -5.24 2.20 10.82
C LYS A 79 -5.52 2.66 9.40
N ALA A 80 -4.84 3.72 8.98
CA ALA A 80 -5.00 4.28 7.64
C ALA A 80 -3.65 4.65 7.05
N ALA A 81 -3.61 4.72 5.73
CA ALA A 81 -2.43 5.13 4.98
C ALA A 81 -2.84 6.13 3.90
N ARG A 82 -1.88 6.93 3.47
CA ARG A 82 -2.04 7.78 2.29
C ARG A 82 -0.74 7.79 1.50
N GLY A 83 -0.84 8.03 0.19
CA GLY A 83 0.31 8.22 -0.67
C GLY A 83 0.99 9.57 -0.45
N THR A 84 2.23 9.67 -0.89
CA THR A 84 3.03 10.89 -0.80
C THR A 84 3.33 11.43 -2.19
N ALA A 85 3.88 12.64 -2.26
CA ALA A 85 4.35 13.21 -3.53
C ALA A 85 5.40 12.31 -4.20
N LYS A 86 6.24 11.65 -3.40
CA LYS A 86 7.22 10.69 -3.91
C LYS A 86 6.54 9.50 -4.59
N ALA A 87 5.42 9.03 -4.04
CA ALA A 87 4.62 7.96 -4.65
C ALA A 87 4.03 8.40 -5.99
N VAL A 88 3.53 9.61 -6.07
CA VAL A 88 3.01 10.18 -7.33
C VAL A 88 4.11 10.22 -8.39
N ASP A 89 5.28 10.70 -8.03
CA ASP A 89 6.42 10.79 -8.96
C ASP A 89 6.82 9.39 -9.47
N LEU A 90 6.78 8.39 -8.61
CA LEU A 90 7.10 7.02 -9.00
C LEU A 90 6.06 6.47 -9.99
N VAL A 91 4.78 6.63 -9.69
CA VAL A 91 3.68 6.17 -10.55
C VAL A 91 3.70 6.87 -11.91
N GLU A 92 3.96 8.17 -11.92
CA GLU A 92 3.97 8.96 -13.15
C GLU A 92 5.30 8.90 -13.91
N GLY A 93 6.27 8.15 -13.42
CA GLY A 93 7.54 7.96 -14.10
C GLY A 93 8.50 9.14 -14.02
N ARG A 94 8.27 10.07 -13.09
CA ARG A 94 9.15 11.24 -12.89
C ARG A 94 10.37 10.93 -12.02
N SER A 95 10.38 9.80 -11.35
CA SER A 95 11.54 9.31 -10.59
C SER A 95 12.00 7.99 -11.15
N ALA A 96 13.21 7.57 -10.79
CA ALA A 96 13.76 6.29 -11.22
C ALA A 96 12.87 5.14 -10.72
N PRO A 97 12.67 4.08 -11.52
CA PRO A 97 11.91 2.91 -11.06
C PRO A 97 12.52 2.31 -9.79
N ASP A 98 11.66 1.83 -8.91
CA ASP A 98 12.07 1.15 -7.69
C ASP A 98 11.87 -0.35 -7.89
N PRO A 99 12.95 -1.18 -7.84
CA PRO A 99 12.82 -2.62 -8.07
C PRO A 99 11.94 -3.33 -7.04
N ALA A 100 11.76 -2.74 -5.86
CA ALA A 100 10.92 -3.31 -4.80
C ALA A 100 9.43 -3.00 -4.98
N VAL A 101 9.09 -2.13 -5.92
CA VAL A 101 7.73 -1.67 -6.19
C VAL A 101 7.47 -1.80 -7.69
N ALA A 102 6.88 -2.91 -8.10
CA ALA A 102 6.66 -3.22 -9.52
C ALA A 102 5.25 -2.81 -9.97
N PHE A 103 5.20 -2.16 -11.11
CA PHE A 103 3.93 -1.79 -11.72
C PHE A 103 3.61 -2.66 -12.92
#